data_a583c2d1d9371b11c4c42a687e6e2c82
#
_entry.id   a583c2d1d9371b11c4c42a687e6e2c82
#
_cell.length_a   1.000
_cell.length_b   1.000
_cell.length_c   1.000
_cell.angle_alpha   90.00
_cell.angle_beta   90.00
_cell.angle_gamma   90.00
#
_symmetry.space_group_name_H-M   'P 1'
#
loop_
_entity.id
_entity.type
_entity.pdbx_description
1 polymer ?
#
loop_
_entity_poly.entity_id
_entity_poly.type
_entity_poly.pdbx_seq_one_letter_code
_entity_poly.pdbx_strand_id
1 'polypeptide(L)'
;LLQSYYGDVVDEEPVSRVTWARIPHFFSTPYYVYQYATCFASTAHLMEGVRGADRSARHESVERYLALLRAGGSDYPMNLLARAGVDLRQPDTVRAVSVELDALVARLEAELSPA
;
A
#
# COMPACT_ATOMS: atom_id res chain seq x y z
N LEU A 1 -20.83 -3.76 -0.20
CA LEU A 1 -19.39 -3.51 -0.05
C LEU A 1 -18.96 -3.71 1.41
N LEU A 2 -19.50 -2.98 2.40
CA LEU A 2 -19.11 -3.15 3.81
C LEU A 2 -19.30 -4.58 4.28
N GLN A 3 -20.48 -5.17 4.05
CA GLN A 3 -20.74 -6.57 4.40
C GLN A 3 -19.82 -7.56 3.66
N SER A 4 -19.41 -7.25 2.42
CA SER A 4 -18.47 -8.07 1.66
C SER A 4 -17.05 -8.09 2.28
N TYR A 5 -16.65 -7.00 2.96
CA TYR A 5 -15.33 -6.89 3.59
C TYR A 5 -15.33 -7.30 5.07
N TYR A 6 -16.37 -6.97 5.80
CA TYR A 6 -16.42 -7.17 7.25
C TYR A 6 -17.27 -8.38 7.68
N GLY A 7 -18.04 -8.97 6.77
CA GLY A 7 -18.95 -10.07 7.12
C GLY A 7 -19.89 -9.66 8.26
N ASP A 8 -20.03 -10.54 9.23
CA ASP A 8 -20.88 -10.35 10.42
C ASP A 8 -20.08 -9.95 11.66
N VAL A 9 -18.79 -9.59 11.52
CA VAL A 9 -17.94 -9.28 12.69
C VAL A 9 -18.01 -7.82 13.13
N VAL A 10 -18.67 -6.97 12.34
CA VAL A 10 -18.86 -5.55 12.64
C VAL A 10 -20.33 -5.18 12.54
N ASP A 11 -20.87 -4.57 13.61
CA ASP A 11 -22.22 -4.01 13.58
C ASP A 11 -22.29 -2.82 12.64
N GLU A 12 -23.11 -2.94 11.60
CA GLU A 12 -23.31 -1.87 10.61
C GLU A 12 -24.41 -0.90 11.07
N GLU A 13 -24.03 0.31 11.40
CA GLU A 13 -24.99 1.40 11.54
C GLU A 13 -25.36 1.99 10.15
N PRO A 14 -26.57 2.53 9.99
CA PRO A 14 -27.01 3.13 8.71
C PRO A 14 -26.05 4.20 8.17
N VAL A 15 -25.41 4.96 9.05
CA VAL A 15 -24.42 6.00 8.69
C VAL A 15 -23.13 5.42 8.11
N SER A 16 -22.79 4.18 8.44
CA SER A 16 -21.60 3.51 7.92
C SER A 16 -21.64 3.35 6.39
N ARG A 17 -22.85 3.22 5.83
CA ARG A 17 -23.07 3.07 4.38
C ARG A 17 -22.70 4.32 3.57
N VAL A 18 -22.66 5.48 4.21
CA VAL A 18 -22.32 6.77 3.60
C VAL A 18 -20.99 7.33 4.07
N THR A 19 -20.14 6.50 4.69
CA THR A 19 -18.82 6.90 5.21
C THR A 19 -17.93 7.52 4.11
N TRP A 20 -18.07 7.09 2.85
CA TRP A 20 -17.38 7.68 1.70
C TRP A 20 -17.66 9.18 1.53
N ALA A 21 -18.86 9.65 1.91
CA ALA A 21 -19.27 11.04 1.76
C ALA A 21 -18.48 12.01 2.67
N ARG A 22 -17.78 11.52 3.69
CA ARG A 22 -16.89 12.33 4.53
C ARG A 22 -15.56 12.68 3.87
N ILE A 23 -15.25 12.08 2.71
CA ILE A 23 -14.00 12.31 2.00
C ILE A 23 -14.18 13.46 1.01
N PRO A 24 -13.68 14.67 1.31
CA PRO A 24 -13.94 15.87 0.50
C PRO A 24 -13.37 15.75 -0.92
N HIS A 25 -12.35 14.95 -1.13
CA HIS A 25 -11.72 14.76 -2.44
C HIS A 25 -12.66 14.19 -3.51
N PHE A 26 -13.68 13.44 -3.11
CA PHE A 26 -14.69 12.96 -4.07
C PHE A 26 -15.49 14.10 -4.69
N PHE A 27 -15.59 15.23 -4.00
CA PHE A 27 -16.40 16.38 -4.44
C PHE A 27 -15.55 17.50 -5.03
N SER A 28 -14.36 17.74 -4.46
CA SER A 28 -13.52 18.89 -4.82
C SER A 28 -12.39 18.56 -5.79
N THR A 29 -11.96 17.29 -5.86
CA THR A 29 -10.79 16.89 -6.64
C THR A 29 -11.05 15.56 -7.34
N PRO A 30 -11.80 15.55 -8.46
CA PRO A 30 -12.10 14.35 -9.22
C PRO A 30 -10.82 13.55 -9.57
N TYR A 31 -10.92 12.24 -9.56
CA TYR A 31 -9.83 11.31 -9.90
C TYR A 31 -8.59 11.39 -8.98
N TYR A 32 -8.71 11.97 -7.79
CA TYR A 32 -7.59 12.09 -6.86
C TYR A 32 -7.46 10.87 -5.93
N VAL A 33 -8.57 10.33 -5.45
CA VAL A 33 -8.60 9.36 -4.33
C VAL A 33 -7.83 8.06 -4.64
N TYR A 34 -7.80 7.61 -5.89
CA TYR A 34 -7.05 6.40 -6.28
C TYR A 34 -5.55 6.50 -5.97
N GLN A 35 -4.99 7.71 -5.89
CA GLN A 35 -3.57 7.92 -5.61
C GLN A 35 -3.15 7.39 -4.24
N TYR A 36 -4.05 7.37 -3.27
CA TYR A 36 -3.77 6.76 -1.96
C TYR A 36 -3.53 5.26 -2.07
N ALA A 37 -4.36 4.56 -2.85
CA ALA A 37 -4.19 3.12 -3.06
C ALA A 37 -2.90 2.80 -3.81
N THR A 38 -2.59 3.56 -4.87
CA THR A 38 -1.36 3.35 -5.65
C THR A 38 -0.11 3.69 -4.86
N CYS A 39 -0.14 4.73 -4.03
CA CYS A 39 0.96 5.08 -3.14
C CYS A 39 1.18 4.00 -2.08
N PHE A 40 0.11 3.50 -1.48
CA PHE A 40 0.17 2.43 -0.48
C PHE A 40 0.75 1.14 -1.08
N ALA A 41 0.28 0.75 -2.27
CA ALA A 41 0.79 -0.41 -2.99
C ALA A 41 2.28 -0.26 -3.34
N SER A 42 2.68 0.91 -3.84
CA SER A 42 4.09 1.20 -4.14
C SER A 42 4.96 1.11 -2.89
N THR A 43 4.47 1.63 -1.76
CA THR A 43 5.19 1.59 -0.48
C THR A 43 5.35 0.14 0.01
N ALA A 44 4.31 -0.68 -0.02
CA ALA A 44 4.38 -2.08 0.37
C ALA A 44 5.43 -2.82 -0.45
N HIS A 45 5.40 -2.66 -1.78
CA HIS A 45 6.35 -3.30 -2.69
C HIS A 45 7.80 -2.83 -2.46
N LEU A 46 8.03 -1.54 -2.27
CA LEU A 46 9.37 -1.00 -1.95
C LEU A 46 9.90 -1.56 -0.63
N MET A 47 9.03 -1.68 0.38
CA MET A 47 9.41 -2.16 1.70
C MET A 47 9.79 -3.65 1.73
N GLU A 48 9.26 -4.47 0.82
CA GLU A 48 9.74 -5.85 0.65
C GLU A 48 11.25 -5.88 0.38
N GLY A 49 11.73 -5.07 -0.56
CA GLY A 49 13.16 -4.99 -0.87
C GLY A 49 14.00 -4.38 0.26
N VAL A 50 13.50 -3.32 0.89
CA VAL A 50 14.20 -2.62 1.99
C VAL A 50 14.32 -3.47 3.25
N ARG A 51 13.35 -4.35 3.51
CA ARG A 51 13.33 -5.29 4.66
C ARG A 51 13.92 -6.65 4.33
N GLY A 52 14.29 -6.91 3.09
CA GLY A 52 14.82 -8.19 2.62
C GLY A 52 15.99 -8.69 3.47
N ALA A 53 16.07 -10.01 3.67
CA ALA A 53 17.11 -10.64 4.48
C ALA A 53 18.50 -10.57 3.84
N ASP A 54 18.57 -10.62 2.52
CA ASP A 54 19.85 -10.49 1.80
C ASP A 54 20.37 -9.05 1.88
N ARG A 55 21.58 -8.92 2.43
CA ARG A 55 22.19 -7.61 2.69
C ARG A 55 22.49 -6.82 1.41
N SER A 56 22.93 -7.51 0.36
CA SER A 56 23.29 -6.86 -0.89
C SER A 56 22.05 -6.37 -1.63
N ALA A 57 21.03 -7.23 -1.77
CA ALA A 57 19.75 -6.88 -2.40
C ALA A 57 19.03 -5.77 -1.62
N ARG A 58 19.09 -5.81 -0.30
CA ARG A 58 18.54 -4.74 0.55
C ARG A 58 19.25 -3.41 0.33
N HIS A 59 20.58 -3.40 0.28
CA HIS A 59 21.35 -2.17 0.02
C HIS A 59 20.98 -1.57 -1.33
N GLU A 60 20.90 -2.38 -2.37
CA GLU A 60 20.48 -1.92 -3.70
C GLU A 60 19.05 -1.35 -3.69
N SER A 61 18.13 -1.97 -2.97
CA SER A 61 16.75 -1.48 -2.83
C SER A 61 16.70 -0.12 -2.11
N VAL A 62 17.50 0.05 -1.06
CA VAL A 62 17.64 1.33 -0.35
C VAL A 62 18.20 2.41 -1.27
N GLU A 63 19.25 2.12 -2.05
CA GLU A 63 19.83 3.09 -2.97
C GLU A 63 18.85 3.50 -4.07
N ARG A 64 18.07 2.56 -4.63
CA ARG A 64 17.00 2.87 -5.57
C ARG A 64 15.91 3.77 -4.96
N TYR A 65 15.51 3.48 -3.73
CA TYR A 65 14.55 4.32 -3.00
C TYR A 65 15.09 5.74 -2.76
N LEU A 66 16.35 5.87 -2.32
CA LEU A 66 16.98 7.17 -2.13
C LEU A 66 17.13 7.94 -3.46
N ALA A 67 17.42 7.25 -4.55
CA ALA A 67 17.45 7.84 -5.87
C ALA A 67 16.08 8.38 -6.31
N LEU A 68 14.99 7.65 -5.99
CA LEU A 68 13.61 8.12 -6.22
C LEU A 68 13.34 9.42 -5.47
N LEU A 69 13.72 9.51 -4.19
CA LEU A 69 13.54 10.72 -3.39
C LEU A 69 14.35 11.91 -3.95
N ARG A 70 15.58 11.66 -4.38
CA ARG A 70 16.45 12.70 -4.96
C ARG A 70 15.98 13.18 -6.33
N ALA A 71 15.26 12.33 -7.07
CA ALA A 71 14.78 12.65 -8.41
C ALA A 71 13.70 13.74 -8.40
N GLY A 72 12.96 13.90 -7.31
CA GLY A 72 11.89 14.90 -7.21
C GLY A 72 10.90 14.79 -8.37
N GLY A 73 10.62 15.91 -9.04
CA GLY A 73 9.73 15.99 -10.19
C GLY A 73 10.45 15.94 -11.55
N SER A 74 11.58 15.29 -11.67
CA SER A 74 12.42 15.29 -12.88
C SER A 74 11.86 14.48 -14.06
N ASP A 75 10.86 13.63 -13.82
CA ASP A 75 10.25 12.77 -14.84
C ASP A 75 8.81 12.42 -14.43
N TYR A 76 8.07 11.73 -15.31
CA TYR A 76 6.73 11.22 -14.98
C TYR A 76 6.77 10.25 -13.80
N PRO A 77 5.79 10.30 -12.89
CA PRO A 77 5.77 9.45 -11.69
C PRO A 77 5.94 7.95 -11.98
N MET A 78 5.30 7.46 -13.04
CA MET A 78 5.43 6.05 -13.45
C MET A 78 6.86 5.65 -13.82
N ASN A 79 7.60 6.55 -14.46
CA ASN A 79 8.99 6.29 -14.83
C ASN A 79 9.90 6.32 -13.60
N LEU A 80 9.66 7.26 -12.70
CA LEU A 80 10.40 7.36 -11.44
C LEU A 80 10.19 6.12 -10.58
N LEU A 81 8.96 5.67 -10.44
CA LEU A 81 8.62 4.45 -9.71
C LEU A 81 9.24 3.20 -10.35
N ALA A 82 9.18 3.09 -11.67
CA ALA A 82 9.79 1.96 -12.38
C ALA A 82 11.32 1.86 -12.14
N ARG A 83 12.03 3.00 -12.11
CA ARG A 83 13.46 3.03 -11.74
C ARG A 83 13.71 2.60 -10.31
N ALA A 84 12.77 2.83 -9.41
CA ALA A 84 12.85 2.35 -8.04
C ALA A 84 12.46 0.87 -7.88
N GLY A 85 12.02 0.21 -8.96
CA GLY A 85 11.62 -1.18 -8.97
C GLY A 85 10.11 -1.42 -8.83
N VAL A 86 9.30 -0.36 -8.93
CA VAL A 86 7.83 -0.44 -8.79
C VAL A 86 7.17 -0.23 -10.15
N ASP A 87 6.54 -1.24 -10.69
CA ASP A 87 5.71 -1.11 -11.89
C ASP A 87 4.23 -1.27 -11.55
N LEU A 88 3.50 -0.16 -11.48
CA LEU A 88 2.06 -0.12 -11.19
C LEU A 88 1.17 -0.75 -12.29
N ARG A 89 1.75 -1.13 -13.43
CA ARG A 89 1.06 -1.89 -14.48
C ARG A 89 1.04 -3.39 -14.18
N GLN A 90 1.85 -3.83 -13.22
CA GLN A 90 1.95 -5.22 -12.81
C GLN A 90 1.09 -5.49 -11.56
N PRO A 91 0.36 -6.61 -11.53
CA PRO A 91 -0.48 -6.94 -10.39
C PRO A 91 0.32 -7.20 -9.11
N ASP A 92 1.58 -7.55 -9.23
CA ASP A 92 2.44 -7.87 -8.08
C ASP A 92 2.63 -6.68 -7.14
N THR A 93 2.68 -5.45 -7.69
CA THR A 93 2.74 -4.24 -6.86
C THR A 93 1.52 -4.11 -5.94
N VAL A 94 0.32 -4.45 -6.42
CA VAL A 94 -0.90 -4.42 -5.59
C VAL A 94 -0.95 -5.63 -4.66
N ARG A 95 -0.50 -6.80 -5.14
CA ARG A 95 -0.43 -8.03 -4.33
C ARG A 95 0.48 -7.88 -3.11
N ALA A 96 1.53 -7.08 -3.18
CA ALA A 96 2.42 -6.80 -2.06
C ALA A 96 1.68 -6.29 -0.82
N VAL A 97 0.60 -5.52 -1.00
CA VAL A 97 -0.25 -5.06 0.11
C VAL A 97 -0.93 -6.23 0.83
N SER A 98 -1.50 -7.17 0.06
CA SER A 98 -2.18 -8.34 0.65
C SER A 98 -1.20 -9.23 1.39
N VAL A 99 -0.02 -9.46 0.81
CA VAL A 99 1.04 -10.26 1.44
C VAL A 99 1.52 -9.63 2.74
N GLU A 100 1.75 -8.32 2.76
CA GLU A 100 2.16 -7.61 4.00
C GLU A 100 1.05 -7.65 5.05
N LEU A 101 -0.21 -7.46 4.64
CA LEU A 101 -1.34 -7.53 5.55
C LEU A 101 -1.49 -8.92 6.18
N ASP A 102 -1.42 -9.98 5.38
CA ASP A 102 -1.49 -11.37 5.87
C ASP A 102 -0.37 -11.66 6.87
N ALA A 103 0.85 -11.20 6.59
CA ALA A 103 1.97 -11.35 7.50
C ALA A 103 1.79 -10.59 8.83
N LEU A 104 1.21 -9.40 8.77
CA LEU A 104 0.92 -8.60 9.96
C LEU A 104 -0.19 -9.22 10.81
N VAL A 105 -1.24 -9.75 10.17
CA VAL A 105 -2.33 -10.46 10.84
C VAL A 105 -1.81 -11.71 11.53
N ALA A 106 -1.04 -12.54 10.84
CA ALA A 106 -0.45 -13.76 11.42
C ALA A 106 0.45 -13.44 12.64
N ARG A 107 1.22 -12.37 12.59
CA ARG A 107 2.02 -11.92 13.74
C ARG A 107 1.17 -11.47 14.90
N LEU A 108 0.11 -10.71 14.63
CA LEU A 108 -0.81 -10.25 15.66
C LEU A 108 -1.53 -11.42 16.34
N GLU A 109 -2.00 -12.39 15.56
CA GLU A 109 -2.62 -13.61 16.07
C GLU A 109 -1.66 -14.40 16.98
N ALA A 110 -0.39 -14.53 16.57
CA ALA A 110 0.62 -15.21 17.37
C ALA A 110 0.90 -14.49 18.70
N GLU A 111 0.88 -13.17 18.71
CA GLU A 111 1.09 -12.35 19.92
C GLU A 111 -0.11 -12.36 20.87
N LEU A 112 -1.32 -12.49 20.34
CA LEU A 112 -2.55 -12.50 21.11
C LEU A 112 -2.97 -13.91 21.57
N SER A 113 -2.37 -14.96 21.01
CA SER A 113 -2.68 -16.33 21.41
C SER A 113 -2.15 -16.57 22.83
N PRO A 114 -3.01 -17.02 23.77
CA PRO A 114 -2.55 -17.37 25.11
C PRO A 114 -1.59 -18.54 25.07
N ALA A 115 -0.53 -18.44 25.84
CA ALA A 115 0.47 -19.51 26.04
C ALA A 115 -0.14 -20.76 26.71
#